data_0ac9f4741d47c3b7d87fa29b6e7416ec
#
_entry.id   0ac9f4741d47c3b7d87fa29b6e7416ec
#
_cell.length_a   1.000
_cell.length_b   1.000
_cell.length_c   1.000
_cell.angle_alpha   90.00
_cell.angle_beta   90.00
_cell.angle_gamma   90.00
#
_symmetry.space_group_name_H-M   'P 1'
#
loop_
_entity.id
_entity.type
_entity.pdbx_description
1 polymer ?
#
loop_
_entity_poly.entity_id
_entity_poly.type
_entity_poly.pdbx_seq_one_letter_code
_entity_poly.pdbx_strand_id
1 'polypeptide(L)'
;MKVYVGWDSREDIAYQVCEHSIKRRDPSAEVIPLKQNEMREQGIYTREVDKLATTQFTFTRFFVPYLNDYKGWAVFCDCDFLWKIPSHMLTKYMDPSKAVVCVKHDYTPKETTKMDGQVQTVYPRKNWSSMVLWNCEHGKNKILTPDFLNQQTPKFLHRFSWLEDSEIGDLPHHYNWLVGWYREPEDGSPKILHYTEGGPWFDGYRHCDYSDEWLSLIHI
;
A
#
# COMPACT_ATOMS: atom_id res chain seq x y z
N MET A 1 7.14 4.28 14.38
CA MET A 1 6.85 3.15 13.46
C MET A 1 7.45 3.46 12.10
N LYS A 2 8.02 2.49 11.40
CA LYS A 2 8.43 2.67 9.99
C LYS A 2 7.23 2.46 9.07
N VAL A 3 7.02 3.42 8.16
CA VAL A 3 5.98 3.37 7.13
C VAL A 3 6.67 3.50 5.78
N TYR A 4 6.68 2.42 5.04
CA TYR A 4 7.17 2.39 3.67
C TYR A 4 6.03 2.80 2.74
N VAL A 5 6.25 3.80 1.91
CA VAL A 5 5.25 4.30 0.98
C VAL A 5 5.70 4.03 -0.45
N GLY A 6 4.84 3.42 -1.25
CA GLY A 6 5.10 3.23 -2.68
C GLY A 6 5.31 4.59 -3.35
N TRP A 7 6.32 4.70 -4.23
CA TRP A 7 6.58 5.94 -4.96
C TRP A 7 6.53 5.70 -6.47
N ASP A 8 5.82 6.58 -7.17
CA ASP A 8 5.76 6.61 -8.63
C ASP A 8 6.03 8.05 -9.09
N SER A 9 6.95 8.21 -10.04
CA SER A 9 7.32 9.53 -10.55
C SER A 9 6.16 10.28 -11.23
N ARG A 10 5.12 9.56 -11.66
CA ARG A 10 3.90 10.13 -12.25
C ARG A 10 2.91 10.67 -11.23
N GLU A 11 3.05 10.23 -9.98
CA GLU A 11 2.15 10.53 -8.87
C GLU A 11 2.90 11.12 -7.65
N ASP A 12 3.97 11.87 -7.88
CA ASP A 12 4.81 12.42 -6.82
C ASP A 12 4.01 13.29 -5.84
N ILE A 13 3.04 14.06 -6.33
CA ILE A 13 2.18 14.88 -5.47
C ILE A 13 1.31 14.03 -4.53
N ALA A 14 0.85 12.86 -4.98
CA ALA A 14 0.10 11.95 -4.13
C ALA A 14 1.00 11.41 -3.01
N TYR A 15 2.25 11.04 -3.34
CA TYR A 15 3.25 10.64 -2.35
C TYR A 15 3.49 11.74 -1.30
N GLN A 16 3.69 13.01 -1.75
CA GLN A 16 3.95 14.14 -0.84
C GLN A 16 2.79 14.35 0.14
N VAL A 17 1.55 14.29 -0.34
CA VAL A 17 0.36 14.42 0.52
C VAL A 17 0.23 13.22 1.47
N CYS A 18 0.50 11.99 1.00
CA CYS A 18 0.50 10.80 1.84
C CYS A 18 1.52 10.94 2.97
N GLU A 19 2.79 11.24 2.66
CA GLU A 19 3.85 11.46 3.66
C GLU A 19 3.48 12.57 4.64
N HIS A 20 3.02 13.71 4.14
CA HIS A 20 2.60 14.82 4.99
C HIS A 20 1.46 14.42 5.94
N SER A 21 0.46 13.70 5.44
CA SER A 21 -0.67 13.24 6.24
C SER A 21 -0.23 12.32 7.39
N ILE A 22 0.74 11.41 7.12
CA ILE A 22 1.32 10.53 8.13
C ILE A 22 2.07 11.35 9.19
N LYS A 23 3.01 12.19 8.76
CA LYS A 23 3.86 12.99 9.65
C LYS A 23 3.07 14.01 10.48
N ARG A 24 2.02 14.59 9.90
CA ARG A 24 1.11 15.49 10.64
C ARG A 24 0.38 14.79 11.77
N ARG A 25 0.02 13.51 11.62
CA ARG A 25 -0.70 12.72 12.63
C ARG A 25 0.24 12.01 13.60
N ASP A 26 1.41 11.64 13.12
CA ASP A 26 2.44 10.92 13.89
C ASP A 26 3.83 11.48 13.53
N PRO A 27 4.27 12.58 14.16
CA PRO A 27 5.59 13.17 13.91
C PRO A 27 6.76 12.21 14.20
N SER A 28 6.52 11.15 14.98
CA SER A 28 7.53 10.13 15.29
C SER A 28 7.64 9.03 14.23
N ALA A 29 6.72 8.99 13.27
CA ALA A 29 6.76 8.01 12.19
C ALA A 29 7.94 8.27 11.25
N GLU A 30 8.69 7.21 10.96
CA GLU A 30 9.71 7.21 9.93
C GLU A 30 9.06 6.83 8.59
N VAL A 31 8.89 7.80 7.70
CA VAL A 31 8.29 7.57 6.37
C VAL A 31 9.39 7.39 5.35
N ILE A 32 9.35 6.28 4.62
CA ILE A 32 10.40 5.83 3.69
C ILE A 32 9.78 5.61 2.30
N PRO A 33 10.14 6.42 1.29
CA PRO A 33 9.68 6.18 -0.07
C PRO A 33 10.33 4.94 -0.68
N LEU A 34 9.55 4.07 -1.30
CA LEU A 34 10.06 2.92 -2.04
C LEU A 34 10.27 3.30 -3.51
N LYS A 35 11.40 3.90 -3.81
CA LYS A 35 11.79 4.32 -5.16
C LYS A 35 12.49 3.18 -5.90
N GLN A 36 11.86 2.67 -6.94
CA GLN A 36 12.37 1.54 -7.72
C GLN A 36 13.77 1.80 -8.30
N ASN A 37 14.02 3.05 -8.76
CA ASN A 37 15.33 3.38 -9.36
C ASN A 37 16.46 3.33 -8.32
N GLU A 38 16.24 3.85 -7.11
CA GLU A 38 17.22 3.77 -6.03
C GLU A 38 17.52 2.31 -5.65
N MET A 39 16.49 1.46 -5.62
CA MET A 39 16.66 0.02 -5.36
C MET A 39 17.41 -0.69 -6.50
N ARG A 40 17.28 -0.22 -7.76
CA ARG A 40 18.06 -0.72 -8.89
C ARG A 40 19.53 -0.35 -8.78
N GLU A 41 19.83 0.90 -8.45
CA GLU A 41 21.21 1.39 -8.25
C GLU A 41 21.93 0.62 -7.14
N GLN A 42 21.19 0.21 -6.11
CA GLN A 42 21.69 -0.62 -5.01
C GLN A 42 21.80 -2.12 -5.37
N GLY A 43 21.38 -2.54 -6.57
CA GLY A 43 21.35 -3.94 -6.98
C GLY A 43 20.30 -4.82 -6.29
N ILE A 44 19.39 -4.22 -5.52
CA ILE A 44 18.31 -4.92 -4.80
C ILE A 44 17.18 -5.32 -5.75
N TYR A 45 16.81 -4.42 -6.67
CA TYR A 45 15.75 -4.63 -7.65
C TYR A 45 16.32 -4.82 -9.04
N THR A 46 16.32 -6.07 -9.53
CA THR A 46 16.93 -6.46 -10.82
C THR A 46 15.92 -6.92 -11.86
N ARG A 47 14.63 -6.86 -11.58
CA ARG A 47 13.55 -7.23 -12.51
C ARG A 47 13.65 -6.37 -13.78
N GLU A 48 13.36 -6.97 -14.94
CA GLU A 48 13.13 -6.20 -16.15
C GLU A 48 11.95 -5.23 -15.97
N VAL A 49 11.91 -4.20 -16.82
CA VAL A 49 10.80 -3.24 -16.81
C VAL A 49 9.54 -3.95 -17.27
N ASP A 50 8.61 -4.17 -16.37
CA ASP A 50 7.30 -4.73 -16.69
C ASP A 50 6.40 -3.61 -17.25
N LYS A 51 6.18 -3.63 -18.56
CA LYS A 51 5.32 -2.67 -19.26
C LYS A 51 3.84 -2.79 -18.87
N LEU A 52 3.45 -3.89 -18.22
CA LEU A 52 2.10 -4.14 -17.70
C LEU A 52 1.98 -3.76 -16.21
N ALA A 53 3.08 -3.39 -15.56
CA ALA A 53 3.02 -2.89 -14.19
C ALA A 53 2.32 -1.52 -14.16
N THR A 54 1.23 -1.43 -13.43
CA THR A 54 0.42 -0.20 -13.34
C THR A 54 1.14 0.91 -12.57
N THR A 55 2.07 0.55 -11.66
CA THR A 55 2.85 1.52 -10.86
C THR A 55 4.29 1.05 -10.70
N GLN A 56 5.21 2.00 -10.42
CA GLN A 56 6.62 1.68 -10.14
C GLN A 56 6.79 0.89 -8.84
N PHE A 57 5.82 0.92 -7.94
CA PHE A 57 5.84 0.19 -6.67
C PHE A 57 5.04 -1.13 -6.69
N THR A 58 4.61 -1.60 -7.86
CA THR A 58 3.91 -2.89 -8.00
C THR A 58 4.63 -4.03 -7.28
N PHE A 59 5.96 -4.09 -7.39
CA PHE A 59 6.77 -5.16 -6.77
C PHE A 59 7.55 -4.69 -5.54
N THR A 60 7.95 -3.42 -5.46
CA THR A 60 8.84 -2.93 -4.39
C THR A 60 8.21 -3.09 -3.00
N ARG A 61 6.87 -3.09 -2.90
CA ARG A 61 6.12 -3.31 -1.67
C ARG A 61 6.46 -4.61 -0.93
N PHE A 62 6.89 -5.63 -1.66
CA PHE A 62 7.20 -6.94 -1.08
C PHE A 62 8.63 -7.02 -0.51
N PHE A 63 9.47 -6.01 -0.76
CA PHE A 63 10.82 -5.93 -0.19
C PHE A 63 10.83 -5.40 1.25
N VAL A 64 9.71 -4.96 1.79
CA VAL A 64 9.65 -4.37 3.14
C VAL A 64 10.27 -5.26 4.22
N PRO A 65 10.01 -6.58 4.29
CA PRO A 65 10.69 -7.42 5.29
C PRO A 65 12.22 -7.40 5.17
N TYR A 66 12.76 -7.46 3.95
CA TYR A 66 14.20 -7.37 3.68
C TYR A 66 14.75 -5.98 4.07
N LEU A 67 14.08 -4.90 3.62
CA LEU A 67 14.49 -3.53 3.90
C LEU A 67 14.41 -3.16 5.40
N ASN A 68 13.63 -3.93 6.16
CA ASN A 68 13.53 -3.81 7.61
C ASN A 68 14.41 -4.85 8.36
N ASP A 69 15.43 -5.41 7.69
CA ASP A 69 16.36 -6.41 8.26
C ASP A 69 15.67 -7.63 8.85
N TYR A 70 14.46 -7.96 8.38
CA TYR A 70 13.61 -9.02 8.94
C TYR A 70 13.38 -8.89 10.45
N LYS A 71 13.22 -7.64 10.96
CA LYS A 71 13.03 -7.36 12.39
C LYS A 71 11.75 -6.57 12.64
N GLY A 72 11.01 -7.01 13.66
CA GLY A 72 9.83 -6.30 14.16
C GLY A 72 8.74 -6.10 13.10
N TRP A 73 7.98 -5.01 13.25
CA TRP A 73 6.86 -4.67 12.39
C TRP A 73 7.11 -3.39 11.61
N ALA A 74 6.61 -3.35 10.38
CA ALA A 74 6.60 -2.18 9.53
C ALA A 74 5.27 -2.10 8.75
N VAL A 75 4.91 -0.91 8.28
CA VAL A 75 3.74 -0.71 7.42
C VAL A 75 4.20 -0.44 6.00
N PHE A 76 3.49 -0.96 5.03
CA PHE A 76 3.51 -0.51 3.65
C PHE A 76 2.15 0.08 3.29
N CYS A 77 2.13 1.16 2.50
CA CYS A 77 0.95 1.62 1.78
C CYS A 77 1.32 2.18 0.40
N ASP A 78 0.37 2.18 -0.53
CA ASP A 78 0.50 2.86 -1.82
C ASP A 78 0.57 4.39 -1.61
N CYS A 79 1.01 5.18 -2.60
CA CYS A 79 1.15 6.64 -2.46
C CYS A 79 -0.19 7.39 -2.47
N ASP A 80 -1.25 6.75 -2.95
CA ASP A 80 -2.60 7.30 -3.06
C ASP A 80 -3.44 7.16 -1.77
N PHE A 81 -2.75 7.13 -0.62
CA PHE A 81 -3.37 7.07 0.71
C PHE A 81 -3.37 8.42 1.41
N LEU A 82 -4.43 8.68 2.18
CA LEU A 82 -4.53 9.82 3.11
C LEU A 82 -4.78 9.32 4.53
N TRP A 83 -3.83 9.61 5.42
CA TRP A 83 -3.92 9.17 6.81
C TRP A 83 -4.62 10.21 7.69
N LYS A 84 -5.62 9.78 8.46
CA LYS A 84 -6.41 10.61 9.39
C LYS A 84 -6.09 10.28 10.84
N ILE A 85 -5.27 9.27 11.09
CA ILE A 85 -4.88 8.77 12.41
C ILE A 85 -3.36 8.60 12.52
N PRO A 86 -2.80 8.59 13.73
CA PRO A 86 -1.40 8.25 13.97
C PRO A 86 -1.11 6.79 13.61
N SER A 87 0.08 6.53 13.03
CA SER A 87 0.47 5.18 12.58
C SER A 87 0.56 4.16 13.72
N HIS A 88 0.90 4.59 14.93
CA HIS A 88 0.99 3.70 16.10
C HIS A 88 -0.38 3.10 16.51
N MET A 89 -1.50 3.66 16.06
CA MET A 89 -2.81 3.06 16.33
C MET A 89 -2.99 1.69 15.66
N LEU A 90 -2.15 1.35 14.69
CA LEU A 90 -2.15 0.03 14.05
C LEU A 90 -1.51 -1.06 14.91
N THR A 91 -0.75 -0.70 15.96
CA THR A 91 -0.05 -1.68 16.82
C THR A 91 -0.97 -2.70 17.47
N LYS A 92 -2.22 -2.31 17.74
CA LYS A 92 -3.22 -3.22 18.34
C LYS A 92 -3.62 -4.41 17.44
N TYR A 93 -3.25 -4.35 16.14
CA TYR A 93 -3.50 -5.43 15.19
C TYR A 93 -2.24 -6.29 14.92
N MET A 94 -1.13 -5.99 15.58
CA MET A 94 0.12 -6.73 15.43
C MET A 94 0.07 -8.03 16.24
N ASP A 95 -0.50 -9.06 15.62
CA ASP A 95 -0.52 -10.42 16.18
C ASP A 95 0.72 -11.20 15.70
N PRO A 96 1.62 -11.62 16.62
CA PRO A 96 2.85 -12.34 16.27
C PRO A 96 2.63 -13.64 15.49
N SER A 97 1.44 -14.24 15.57
CA SER A 97 1.08 -15.42 14.79
C SER A 97 0.82 -15.13 13.30
N LYS A 98 0.70 -13.86 12.93
CA LYS A 98 0.43 -13.42 11.56
C LYS A 98 1.71 -12.95 10.88
N ALA A 99 1.89 -13.38 9.64
CA ALA A 99 2.98 -12.92 8.79
C ALA A 99 2.69 -11.52 8.21
N VAL A 100 1.42 -11.29 7.89
CA VAL A 100 0.90 -10.00 7.43
C VAL A 100 -0.48 -9.74 8.04
N VAL A 101 -0.84 -8.45 8.16
CA VAL A 101 -2.20 -8.04 8.49
C VAL A 101 -2.64 -7.02 7.45
N CYS A 102 -3.78 -7.22 6.82
CA CYS A 102 -4.30 -6.33 5.78
C CYS A 102 -5.83 -6.28 5.79
N VAL A 103 -6.41 -5.31 5.10
CA VAL A 103 -7.84 -5.30 4.82
C VAL A 103 -8.13 -6.32 3.73
N LYS A 104 -8.99 -7.29 4.05
CA LYS A 104 -9.45 -8.33 3.11
C LYS A 104 -10.63 -7.80 2.29
N HIS A 105 -10.33 -6.94 1.31
CA HIS A 105 -11.35 -6.36 0.47
C HIS A 105 -12.08 -7.42 -0.36
N ASP A 106 -13.40 -7.35 -0.36
CA ASP A 106 -14.25 -7.98 -1.37
C ASP A 106 -14.48 -6.96 -2.49
N TYR A 107 -13.43 -6.76 -3.33
CA TYR A 107 -13.39 -5.73 -4.35
C TYR A 107 -13.33 -6.33 -5.74
N THR A 108 -14.35 -6.03 -6.54
CA THR A 108 -14.39 -6.35 -7.97
C THR A 108 -14.58 -5.05 -8.74
N PRO A 109 -13.56 -4.55 -9.45
CA PRO A 109 -13.67 -3.29 -10.18
C PRO A 109 -14.78 -3.35 -11.23
N LYS A 110 -15.54 -2.26 -11.33
CA LYS A 110 -16.62 -2.13 -12.30
C LYS A 110 -16.10 -1.81 -13.70
N GLU A 111 -14.96 -1.12 -13.77
CA GLU A 111 -14.36 -0.71 -15.04
C GLU A 111 -13.13 -1.57 -15.37
N THR A 112 -12.93 -1.79 -16.68
CA THR A 112 -11.83 -2.61 -17.20
C THR A 112 -10.53 -1.81 -17.40
N THR A 113 -10.58 -0.49 -17.27
CA THR A 113 -9.44 0.43 -17.43
C THR A 113 -9.30 1.35 -16.23
N LYS A 114 -8.05 1.60 -15.80
CA LYS A 114 -7.71 2.66 -14.86
C LYS A 114 -7.60 4.01 -15.59
N MET A 115 -7.50 5.13 -14.83
CA MET A 115 -7.47 6.49 -15.33
C MET A 115 -6.38 6.80 -16.35
N ASP A 116 -5.24 6.14 -16.26
CA ASP A 116 -4.11 6.28 -17.18
C ASP A 116 -4.23 5.36 -18.42
N GLY A 117 -5.40 4.75 -18.66
CA GLY A 117 -5.65 3.83 -19.77
C GLY A 117 -5.11 2.40 -19.54
N GLN A 118 -4.59 2.10 -18.36
CA GLN A 118 -4.10 0.75 -18.02
C GLN A 118 -5.24 -0.24 -17.83
N VAL A 119 -5.06 -1.46 -18.33
CA VAL A 119 -6.05 -2.54 -18.17
C VAL A 119 -6.15 -2.96 -16.70
N GLN A 120 -7.36 -2.91 -16.17
CA GLN A 120 -7.64 -3.36 -14.81
C GLN A 120 -8.06 -4.83 -14.81
N THR A 121 -7.20 -5.69 -14.24
CA THR A 121 -7.50 -7.12 -14.12
C THR A 121 -8.19 -7.44 -12.79
N VAL A 122 -9.22 -8.30 -12.87
CA VAL A 122 -9.86 -8.86 -11.67
C VAL A 122 -9.10 -10.13 -11.27
N TYR A 123 -8.68 -10.20 -10.00
CA TYR A 123 -8.04 -11.38 -9.43
C TYR A 123 -8.38 -11.53 -7.93
N PRO A 124 -8.35 -12.75 -7.37
CA PRO A 124 -8.56 -12.95 -5.94
C PRO A 124 -7.59 -12.13 -5.08
N ARG A 125 -8.06 -11.60 -3.95
CA ARG A 125 -7.31 -10.76 -3.00
C ARG A 125 -6.83 -9.43 -3.61
N LYS A 126 -7.60 -8.90 -4.58
CA LYS A 126 -7.30 -7.59 -5.16
C LYS A 126 -7.34 -6.50 -4.09
N ASN A 127 -6.39 -5.55 -4.16
CA ASN A 127 -6.16 -4.47 -3.20
C ASN A 127 -5.72 -4.90 -1.78
N TRP A 128 -5.61 -6.19 -1.47
CA TRP A 128 -5.11 -6.62 -0.16
C TRP A 128 -3.68 -6.14 0.11
N SER A 129 -2.84 -6.10 -0.92
CA SER A 129 -1.45 -5.66 -0.82
C SER A 129 -1.25 -4.15 -0.96
N SER A 130 -2.31 -3.36 -1.09
CA SER A 130 -2.20 -1.89 -1.17
C SER A 130 -1.80 -1.26 0.15
N MET A 131 -2.18 -1.89 1.28
CA MET A 131 -1.70 -1.56 2.61
C MET A 131 -1.49 -2.83 3.41
N VAL A 132 -0.28 -3.00 3.97
CA VAL A 132 0.12 -4.21 4.69
C VAL A 132 0.88 -3.83 5.96
N LEU A 133 0.44 -4.37 7.09
CA LEU A 133 1.25 -4.46 8.29
C LEU A 133 2.11 -5.71 8.16
N TRP A 134 3.40 -5.52 7.98
CA TRP A 134 4.39 -6.57 7.83
C TRP A 134 4.94 -7.00 9.18
N ASN A 135 4.75 -8.26 9.56
CA ASN A 135 5.57 -8.88 10.59
C ASN A 135 6.88 -9.32 9.94
N CYS A 136 7.86 -8.39 9.88
CA CYS A 136 9.10 -8.63 9.16
C CYS A 136 9.90 -9.80 9.74
N GLU A 137 9.78 -10.07 11.04
CA GLU A 137 10.50 -11.16 11.72
C GLU A 137 9.82 -12.53 11.61
N HIS A 138 8.57 -12.59 11.11
CA HIS A 138 7.86 -13.84 10.94
C HIS A 138 8.61 -14.80 10.01
N GLY A 139 8.75 -16.08 10.43
CA GLY A 139 9.55 -17.08 9.72
C GLY A 139 9.21 -17.23 8.24
N LYS A 140 7.93 -17.16 7.88
CA LYS A 140 7.46 -17.24 6.48
C LYS A 140 7.89 -16.04 5.62
N ASN A 141 8.09 -14.86 6.19
CA ASN A 141 8.52 -13.67 5.45
C ASN A 141 10.01 -13.66 5.15
N LYS A 142 10.81 -14.53 5.79
CA LYS A 142 12.25 -14.63 5.51
C LYS A 142 12.58 -15.18 4.13
N ILE A 143 11.62 -15.80 3.45
CA ILE A 143 11.77 -16.20 2.03
C ILE A 143 11.82 -15.00 1.07
N LEU A 144 11.30 -13.84 1.48
CA LEU A 144 11.20 -12.63 0.66
C LEU A 144 12.56 -11.94 0.52
N THR A 145 13.55 -12.67 0.03
CA THR A 145 14.88 -12.14 -0.32
C THR A 145 14.85 -11.43 -1.66
N PRO A 146 15.79 -10.50 -1.95
CA PRO A 146 15.89 -9.88 -3.28
C PRO A 146 15.92 -10.89 -4.42
N ASP A 147 16.73 -11.94 -4.30
CA ASP A 147 16.83 -12.99 -5.33
C ASP A 147 15.48 -13.67 -5.57
N PHE A 148 14.77 -14.01 -4.50
CA PHE A 148 13.47 -14.63 -4.61
C PHE A 148 12.45 -13.68 -5.24
N LEU A 149 12.35 -12.44 -4.72
CA LEU A 149 11.37 -11.44 -5.16
C LEU A 149 11.54 -11.04 -6.63
N ASN A 150 12.78 -10.94 -7.09
CA ASN A 150 13.07 -10.58 -8.48
C ASN A 150 12.62 -11.64 -9.50
N GLN A 151 12.35 -12.87 -9.06
CA GLN A 151 11.94 -13.98 -9.93
C GLN A 151 10.43 -14.30 -9.85
N GLN A 152 9.70 -13.74 -8.86
CA GLN A 152 8.31 -14.11 -8.65
C GLN A 152 7.34 -13.41 -9.61
N THR A 153 6.19 -14.05 -9.86
CA THR A 153 5.14 -13.46 -10.67
C THR A 153 4.31 -12.45 -9.85
N PRO A 154 3.69 -11.43 -10.48
CA PRO A 154 2.76 -10.53 -9.79
C PRO A 154 1.65 -11.29 -9.07
N LYS A 155 1.09 -12.31 -9.74
CA LYS A 155 0.02 -13.15 -9.20
C LYS A 155 0.43 -13.85 -7.91
N PHE A 156 1.67 -14.38 -7.84
CA PHE A 156 2.19 -15.04 -6.64
C PHE A 156 2.30 -14.06 -5.48
N LEU A 157 2.90 -12.90 -5.73
CA LEU A 157 3.17 -11.91 -4.69
C LEU A 157 1.89 -11.23 -4.19
N HIS A 158 1.07 -10.68 -5.08
CA HIS A 158 -0.15 -9.95 -4.67
C HIS A 158 -1.21 -10.83 -3.99
N ARG A 159 -1.14 -12.15 -4.18
CA ARG A 159 -2.01 -13.11 -3.49
C ARG A 159 -1.41 -13.61 -2.18
N PHE A 160 -0.22 -13.16 -1.78
CA PHE A 160 0.50 -13.71 -0.63
C PHE A 160 0.60 -15.24 -0.71
N SER A 161 0.96 -15.78 -1.91
CA SER A 161 0.87 -17.24 -2.17
C SER A 161 1.90 -18.08 -1.42
N TRP A 162 2.81 -17.47 -0.67
CA TRP A 162 3.73 -18.15 0.26
C TRP A 162 3.16 -18.30 1.68
N LEU A 163 1.93 -17.77 1.93
CA LEU A 163 1.25 -17.81 3.22
C LEU A 163 -0.02 -18.64 3.15
N GLU A 164 -0.30 -19.33 4.25
CA GLU A 164 -1.61 -19.90 4.50
C GLU A 164 -2.61 -18.82 4.92
N ASP A 165 -3.91 -19.05 4.72
CA ASP A 165 -4.95 -18.08 5.09
C ASP A 165 -4.91 -17.71 6.59
N SER A 166 -4.55 -18.69 7.44
CA SER A 166 -4.39 -18.50 8.88
C SER A 166 -3.24 -17.57 9.27
N GLU A 167 -2.28 -17.36 8.38
CA GLU A 167 -1.11 -16.49 8.59
C GLU A 167 -1.36 -15.03 8.12
N ILE A 168 -2.54 -14.78 7.53
CA ILE A 168 -2.97 -13.45 7.08
C ILE A 168 -4.01 -12.92 8.05
N GLY A 169 -3.65 -11.92 8.84
CA GLY A 169 -4.54 -11.25 9.80
C GLY A 169 -5.49 -10.27 9.13
N ASP A 170 -6.54 -9.90 9.85
CA ASP A 170 -7.59 -9.01 9.39
C ASP A 170 -7.42 -7.60 9.97
N LEU A 171 -7.46 -6.60 9.10
CA LEU A 171 -7.57 -5.20 9.44
C LEU A 171 -8.96 -4.70 9.05
N PRO A 172 -9.70 -3.99 9.92
CA PRO A 172 -11.00 -3.44 9.56
C PRO A 172 -10.93 -2.51 8.34
N HIS A 173 -11.94 -2.54 7.48
CA HIS A 173 -11.95 -1.82 6.19
C HIS A 173 -11.76 -0.30 6.29
N HIS A 174 -12.12 0.32 7.41
CA HIS A 174 -11.90 1.75 7.62
C HIS A 174 -10.41 2.16 7.76
N TYR A 175 -9.49 1.19 7.85
CA TYR A 175 -8.03 1.44 7.79
C TYR A 175 -7.45 1.37 6.37
N ASN A 176 -8.23 0.96 5.39
CA ASN A 176 -7.92 1.02 3.96
C ASN A 176 -9.23 1.24 3.21
N TRP A 177 -9.80 2.43 3.41
CA TRP A 177 -11.10 2.80 2.88
C TRP A 177 -11.00 3.12 1.40
N LEU A 178 -11.54 2.24 0.55
CA LEU A 178 -11.55 2.45 -0.90
C LEU A 178 -12.54 3.56 -1.26
N VAL A 179 -12.02 4.73 -1.60
CA VAL A 179 -12.82 5.90 -2.01
C VAL A 179 -13.57 5.57 -3.30
N GLY A 180 -14.86 5.92 -3.32
CA GLY A 180 -15.75 5.60 -4.45
C GLY A 180 -16.31 4.18 -4.45
N TRP A 181 -15.72 3.26 -3.68
CA TRP A 181 -16.22 1.88 -3.56
C TRP A 181 -17.07 1.67 -2.30
N TYR A 182 -16.50 1.95 -1.13
CA TYR A 182 -17.27 1.94 0.11
C TYR A 182 -18.14 3.18 0.18
N ARG A 183 -19.37 3.05 0.68
CA ARG A 183 -20.28 4.18 0.79
C ARG A 183 -20.18 4.76 2.19
N GLU A 184 -21.05 4.50 3.11
CA GLU A 184 -20.97 5.04 4.46
C GLU A 184 -20.40 4.00 5.43
N PRO A 185 -19.48 4.39 6.33
CA PRO A 185 -18.98 3.49 7.36
C PRO A 185 -20.07 3.26 8.41
N GLU A 186 -20.34 1.99 8.70
CA GLU A 186 -21.34 1.62 9.72
C GLU A 186 -20.89 2.01 11.15
N ASP A 187 -19.60 2.13 11.39
CA ASP A 187 -18.96 2.27 12.69
C ASP A 187 -18.07 3.52 12.85
N GLY A 188 -18.32 4.56 12.06
CA GLY A 188 -17.60 5.83 12.13
C GLY A 188 -16.79 6.19 10.90
N SER A 189 -16.15 7.37 10.90
CA SER A 189 -15.40 7.90 9.77
C SER A 189 -14.23 7.01 9.36
N PRO A 190 -13.91 6.93 8.05
CA PRO A 190 -12.69 6.28 7.58
C PRO A 190 -11.45 6.79 8.33
N LYS A 191 -10.55 5.88 8.68
CA LYS A 191 -9.30 6.20 9.39
C LYS A 191 -8.15 6.49 8.45
N ILE A 192 -8.13 5.76 7.32
CA ILE A 192 -7.14 5.93 6.26
C ILE A 192 -7.89 5.77 4.93
N LEU A 193 -7.86 6.81 4.10
CA LEU A 193 -8.49 6.83 2.78
C LEU A 193 -7.52 6.27 1.74
N HIS A 194 -8.05 5.57 0.74
CA HIS A 194 -7.30 5.04 -0.39
C HIS A 194 -8.02 5.39 -1.70
N TYR A 195 -7.41 6.24 -2.51
CA TYR A 195 -7.96 6.71 -3.78
C TYR A 195 -7.63 5.75 -4.92
N THR A 196 -7.97 4.45 -4.74
CA THR A 196 -7.54 3.34 -5.62
C THR A 196 -7.96 3.47 -7.09
N GLU A 197 -9.04 4.20 -7.38
CA GLU A 197 -9.49 4.48 -8.75
C GLU A 197 -8.91 5.78 -9.27
N GLY A 198 -8.38 6.64 -8.37
CA GLY A 198 -7.80 7.92 -8.60
C GLY A 198 -8.23 8.99 -7.64
N GLY A 199 -7.38 9.98 -7.48
CA GLY A 199 -7.60 11.04 -6.52
C GLY A 199 -7.60 12.43 -7.14
N PRO A 200 -7.77 13.48 -6.30
CA PRO A 200 -7.97 14.87 -6.74
C PRO A 200 -6.83 15.48 -7.56
N TRP A 201 -5.68 14.82 -7.64
CA TRP A 201 -4.54 15.23 -8.48
C TRP A 201 -4.74 14.92 -9.97
N PHE A 202 -5.77 14.14 -10.32
CA PHE A 202 -6.16 13.90 -11.69
C PHE A 202 -7.41 14.72 -12.06
N ASP A 203 -7.43 15.34 -13.25
CA ASP A 203 -8.51 16.25 -13.67
C ASP A 203 -9.92 15.62 -13.61
N GLY A 204 -10.05 14.34 -13.97
CA GLY A 204 -11.32 13.60 -13.91
C GLY A 204 -11.83 13.27 -12.51
N TYR A 205 -11.00 13.46 -11.46
CA TYR A 205 -11.29 13.01 -10.09
C TYR A 205 -11.27 14.15 -9.06
N ARG A 206 -11.23 15.41 -9.51
CA ARG A 206 -11.19 16.59 -8.62
C ARG A 206 -12.34 16.67 -7.61
N HIS A 207 -13.46 16.03 -7.91
CA HIS A 207 -14.69 16.03 -7.09
C HIS A 207 -15.03 14.61 -6.58
N CYS A 208 -14.07 13.71 -6.48
CA CYS A 208 -14.30 12.42 -5.85
C CYS A 208 -14.63 12.59 -4.36
N ASP A 209 -15.19 11.56 -3.73
CA ASP A 209 -15.45 11.56 -2.30
C ASP A 209 -14.18 11.90 -1.54
N TYR A 210 -14.31 12.67 -0.45
CA TYR A 210 -13.18 13.13 0.39
C TYR A 210 -12.11 13.98 -0.34
N SER A 211 -12.40 14.51 -1.54
CA SER A 211 -11.46 15.36 -2.27
C SER A 211 -11.05 16.61 -1.49
N ASP A 212 -11.98 17.24 -0.76
CA ASP A 212 -11.68 18.44 0.04
C ASP A 212 -10.68 18.15 1.15
N GLU A 213 -10.73 16.96 1.77
CA GLU A 213 -9.77 16.56 2.79
C GLU A 213 -8.36 16.45 2.19
N TRP A 214 -8.22 15.87 1.00
CA TRP A 214 -6.95 15.75 0.30
C TRP A 214 -6.42 17.11 -0.15
N LEU A 215 -7.29 17.93 -0.78
CA LEU A 215 -6.94 19.26 -1.28
C LEU A 215 -6.54 20.21 -0.15
N SER A 216 -7.06 20.03 1.07
CA SER A 216 -6.66 20.82 2.24
C SER A 216 -5.19 20.64 2.63
N LEU A 217 -4.53 19.58 2.16
CA LEU A 217 -3.12 19.25 2.44
C LEU A 217 -2.15 19.58 1.30
N ILE A 218 -2.65 20.04 0.14
CA ILE A 218 -1.80 20.31 -1.03
C ILE A 218 -0.89 21.54 -0.87
N HIS A 219 -1.12 22.37 0.15
CA HIS A 219 -0.32 23.59 0.43
C HIS A 219 0.85 23.30 1.38
N ILE A 220 1.52 22.18 1.22
CA ILE A 220 2.70 21.74 1.97
C ILE A 220 4.00 22.20 1.33
#